data_829f45ae36cfa7d2a84123214fdfa09f
#
_entry.id   829f45ae36cfa7d2a84123214fdfa09f
#
_cell.length_a   1.000
_cell.length_b   1.000
_cell.length_c   1.000
_cell.angle_alpha   90.00
_cell.angle_beta   90.00
_cell.angle_gamma   90.00
#
_symmetry.space_group_name_H-M   'P 1'
#
loop_
_entity.id
_entity.type
_entity.pdbx_description
1 polymer ?
#
loop_
_entity_poly.entity_id
_entity_poly.type
_entity_poly.pdbx_seq_one_letter_code
_entity_poly.pdbx_strand_id
1 'polypeptide(L)'
;MMHYTSLKEIRDYVAANVSGFHLTRLARLEGLKLKQILKRKNPYLFKAKNILTAEALVRVLLDAHLSSQEETLFGDFLEGLAIYINARALGGKKSNAEGIDLEFDRDGIRYLVSIKSGPNWGNSSQINKMRDNFKKPHALRAPASQSSIYVRLMVAVMAVMNRLTKVITKSSAVSASGNSSPGM
;
A
#
# COMPACT_ATOMS: atom_id res chain seq x y z
N MET A 1 2.91 21.25 19.73
CA MET A 1 1.45 21.26 19.47
C MET A 1 1.17 20.14 18.45
N MET A 2 0.44 19.10 18.82
CA MET A 2 0.11 18.02 17.88
C MET A 2 -0.86 18.54 16.82
N HIS A 3 -0.48 18.49 15.57
CA HIS A 3 -1.37 18.85 14.47
C HIS A 3 -2.14 17.59 14.07
N TYR A 4 -3.40 17.50 14.45
CA TYR A 4 -4.24 16.37 14.00
C TYR A 4 -4.58 16.57 12.53
N THR A 5 -4.15 15.65 11.70
CA THR A 5 -4.56 15.62 10.29
C THR A 5 -6.07 15.39 10.24
N SER A 6 -6.80 16.33 9.65
CA SER A 6 -8.26 16.22 9.55
C SER A 6 -8.67 15.17 8.51
N LEU A 7 -9.86 14.59 8.66
CA LEU A 7 -10.42 13.68 7.65
C LEU A 7 -10.57 14.36 6.28
N LYS A 8 -10.79 15.68 6.26
CA LYS A 8 -10.85 16.45 5.02
C LYS A 8 -9.51 16.45 4.30
N GLU A 9 -8.41 16.73 4.99
CA GLU A 9 -7.06 16.72 4.41
C GLU A 9 -6.68 15.34 3.86
N ILE A 10 -7.08 14.26 4.55
CA ILE A 10 -6.86 12.89 4.06
C ILE A 10 -7.66 12.65 2.79
N ARG A 11 -8.92 13.06 2.72
CA ARG A 11 -9.76 12.94 1.53
C ARG A 11 -9.19 13.74 0.35
N ASP A 12 -8.74 14.96 0.61
CA ASP A 12 -8.14 15.84 -0.41
C ASP A 12 -6.86 15.22 -0.97
N TYR A 13 -6.02 14.62 -0.11
CA TYR A 13 -4.84 13.89 -0.55
C TYR A 13 -5.21 12.68 -1.43
N VAL A 14 -6.18 11.89 -1.00
CA VAL A 14 -6.64 10.71 -1.76
C VAL A 14 -7.20 11.15 -3.11
N ALA A 15 -8.06 12.17 -3.14
CA ALA A 15 -8.65 12.69 -4.37
C ALA A 15 -7.58 13.20 -5.35
N ALA A 16 -6.56 13.89 -4.85
CA ALA A 16 -5.47 14.42 -5.68
C ALA A 16 -4.55 13.32 -6.25
N ASN A 17 -4.40 12.18 -5.56
CA ASN A 17 -3.43 11.15 -5.93
C ASN A 17 -4.05 9.91 -6.59
N VAL A 18 -5.36 9.69 -6.47
CA VAL A 18 -6.03 8.51 -7.04
C VAL A 18 -5.98 8.50 -8.57
N SER A 19 -6.03 9.66 -9.21
CA SER A 19 -5.89 9.78 -10.67
C SER A 19 -4.51 9.32 -11.14
N GLY A 20 -3.45 9.65 -10.40
CA GLY A 20 -2.09 9.20 -10.67
C GLY A 20 -1.94 7.67 -10.59
N PHE A 21 -2.62 7.04 -9.65
CA PHE A 21 -2.71 5.58 -9.56
C PHE A 21 -3.29 4.98 -10.85
N HIS A 22 -4.43 5.50 -11.33
CA HIS A 22 -5.07 5.02 -12.55
C HIS A 22 -4.23 5.27 -13.81
N LEU A 23 -3.62 6.45 -13.93
CA LEU A 23 -2.74 6.76 -15.07
C LEU A 23 -1.52 5.85 -15.11
N THR A 24 -0.90 5.58 -13.97
CA THR A 24 0.24 4.66 -13.87
C THR A 24 -0.16 3.24 -14.24
N ARG A 25 -1.35 2.79 -13.83
CA ARG A 25 -1.91 1.49 -14.20
C ARG A 25 -2.07 1.36 -15.72
N LEU A 26 -2.65 2.37 -16.36
CA LEU A 26 -2.83 2.42 -17.82
C LEU A 26 -1.50 2.41 -18.56
N ALA A 27 -0.55 3.27 -18.17
CA ALA A 27 0.76 3.34 -18.79
C ALA A 27 1.54 2.01 -18.68
N ARG A 28 1.43 1.30 -17.56
CA ARG A 28 2.03 -0.04 -17.41
C ARG A 28 1.35 -1.09 -18.29
N LEU A 29 0.04 -0.96 -18.50
CA LEU A 29 -0.72 -1.85 -19.38
C LEU A 29 -0.33 -1.62 -20.85
N GLU A 30 -0.22 -0.37 -21.29
CA GLU A 30 0.22 0.00 -22.65
C GLU A 30 1.65 -0.47 -22.94
N GLY A 31 2.53 -0.40 -21.94
CA GLY A 31 3.92 -0.89 -22.04
C GLY A 31 4.07 -2.41 -21.99
N LEU A 32 2.97 -3.17 -21.86
CA LEU A 32 3.00 -4.60 -21.66
C LEU A 32 3.46 -5.35 -22.91
N LYS A 33 4.53 -6.13 -22.79
CA LYS A 33 5.02 -7.00 -23.85
C LYS A 33 4.70 -8.46 -23.56
N LEU A 34 3.70 -9.01 -24.26
CA LEU A 34 3.25 -10.40 -24.10
C LEU A 34 4.39 -11.41 -24.13
N LYS A 35 5.37 -11.22 -25.04
CA LYS A 35 6.57 -12.07 -25.14
C LYS A 35 7.36 -12.14 -23.84
N GLN A 36 7.45 -11.05 -23.08
CA GLN A 36 8.17 -11.03 -21.80
C GLN A 36 7.40 -11.77 -20.70
N ILE A 37 6.08 -11.69 -20.71
CA ILE A 37 5.24 -12.43 -19.76
C ILE A 37 5.34 -13.93 -20.03
N LEU A 38 5.20 -14.34 -21.29
CA LEU A 38 5.26 -15.74 -21.70
C LEU A 38 6.59 -16.41 -21.33
N LYS A 39 7.72 -15.70 -21.46
CA LYS A 39 9.04 -16.23 -21.06
C LYS A 39 9.14 -16.67 -19.60
N ARG A 40 8.30 -16.12 -18.72
CA ARG A 40 8.31 -16.39 -17.28
C ARG A 40 7.25 -17.39 -16.84
N LYS A 41 6.52 -17.97 -17.79
CA LYS A 41 5.39 -18.88 -17.50
C LYS A 41 5.67 -20.27 -18.01
N ASN A 42 5.23 -21.26 -17.24
CA ASN A 42 5.31 -22.66 -17.66
C ASN A 42 4.16 -22.98 -18.64
N PRO A 43 4.45 -23.34 -19.91
CA PRO A 43 3.41 -23.60 -20.92
C PRO A 43 2.55 -24.82 -20.56
N TYR A 44 3.10 -25.82 -19.87
CA TYR A 44 2.36 -27.02 -19.45
C TYR A 44 1.27 -26.72 -18.44
N LEU A 45 1.43 -25.64 -17.63
CA LEU A 45 0.40 -25.21 -16.69
C LEU A 45 -0.88 -24.77 -17.43
N PHE A 46 -0.75 -24.09 -18.58
CA PHE A 46 -1.89 -23.65 -19.38
C PHE A 46 -2.59 -24.83 -20.03
N LYS A 47 -1.82 -25.80 -20.52
CA LYS A 47 -2.37 -27.06 -21.04
C LYS A 47 -3.11 -27.83 -19.98
N ALA A 48 -2.56 -27.94 -18.77
CA ALA A 48 -3.20 -28.62 -17.63
C ALA A 48 -4.50 -27.91 -17.18
N LYS A 49 -4.61 -26.60 -17.40
CA LYS A 49 -5.84 -25.81 -17.16
C LYS A 49 -6.83 -25.84 -18.32
N ASN A 50 -6.60 -26.65 -19.33
CA ASN A 50 -7.40 -26.73 -20.54
C ASN A 50 -7.57 -25.38 -21.28
N ILE A 51 -6.52 -24.56 -21.27
CA ILE A 51 -6.46 -23.29 -22.00
C ILE A 51 -5.96 -23.60 -23.41
N LEU A 52 -6.88 -23.77 -24.35
CA LEU A 52 -6.58 -24.30 -25.69
C LEU A 52 -6.54 -23.23 -26.78
N THR A 53 -7.01 -22.02 -26.49
CA THR A 53 -7.05 -20.92 -27.47
C THR A 53 -6.08 -19.79 -27.10
N ALA A 54 -5.57 -19.10 -28.12
CA ALA A 54 -4.70 -17.94 -27.90
C ALA A 54 -5.42 -16.83 -27.12
N GLU A 55 -6.69 -16.60 -27.40
CA GLU A 55 -7.51 -15.61 -26.69
C GLU A 55 -7.63 -15.93 -25.20
N ALA A 56 -7.98 -17.19 -24.85
CA ALA A 56 -8.09 -17.63 -23.46
C ALA A 56 -6.74 -17.50 -22.73
N LEU A 57 -5.64 -17.84 -23.42
CA LEU A 57 -4.29 -17.68 -22.87
C LEU A 57 -3.97 -16.21 -22.57
N VAL A 58 -4.20 -15.31 -23.53
CA VAL A 58 -3.95 -13.87 -23.36
C VAL A 58 -4.77 -13.32 -22.21
N ARG A 59 -6.06 -13.66 -22.11
CA ARG A 59 -6.95 -13.22 -21.02
C ARG A 59 -6.40 -13.62 -19.65
N VAL A 60 -6.08 -14.90 -19.44
CA VAL A 60 -5.54 -15.41 -18.18
C VAL A 60 -4.20 -14.76 -17.81
N LEU A 61 -3.34 -14.52 -18.80
CA LEU A 61 -2.06 -13.83 -18.56
C LEU A 61 -2.26 -12.38 -18.19
N LEU A 62 -3.18 -11.70 -18.86
CA LEU A 62 -3.50 -10.30 -18.61
C LEU A 62 -4.11 -10.12 -17.22
N ASP A 63 -5.10 -10.94 -16.86
CA ASP A 63 -5.75 -10.88 -15.54
C ASP A 63 -4.74 -11.08 -14.40
N ALA A 64 -3.88 -12.10 -14.53
CA ALA A 64 -2.84 -12.35 -13.53
C ALA A 64 -1.81 -11.21 -13.43
N HIS A 65 -1.48 -10.59 -14.57
CA HIS A 65 -0.53 -9.48 -14.61
C HIS A 65 -1.13 -8.21 -14.01
N LEU A 66 -2.37 -7.88 -14.36
CA LEU A 66 -3.08 -6.72 -13.84
C LEU A 66 -3.26 -6.83 -12.33
N SER A 67 -3.73 -7.98 -11.82
CA SER A 67 -3.91 -8.20 -10.38
C SER A 67 -2.61 -7.95 -9.61
N SER A 68 -1.50 -8.54 -10.06
CA SER A 68 -0.20 -8.35 -9.40
C SER A 68 0.30 -6.90 -9.46
N GLN A 69 0.06 -6.19 -10.57
CA GLN A 69 0.44 -4.78 -10.69
C GLN A 69 -0.41 -3.86 -9.83
N GLU A 70 -1.70 -4.12 -9.78
CA GLU A 70 -2.65 -3.33 -8.98
C GLU A 70 -2.31 -3.42 -7.49
N GLU A 71 -1.96 -4.61 -6.99
CA GLU A 71 -1.49 -4.78 -5.61
C GLU A 71 -0.23 -3.96 -5.32
N THR A 72 0.73 -3.94 -6.25
CA THR A 72 1.96 -3.16 -6.10
C THR A 72 1.67 -1.66 -6.09
N LEU A 73 0.91 -1.17 -7.08
CA LEU A 73 0.57 0.26 -7.20
C LEU A 73 -0.26 0.74 -6.00
N PHE A 74 -1.16 -0.11 -5.53
CA PHE A 74 -1.97 0.19 -4.36
C PHE A 74 -1.13 0.23 -3.08
N GLY A 75 -0.13 -0.67 -2.96
CA GLY A 75 0.86 -0.64 -1.90
C GLY A 75 1.63 0.68 -1.87
N ASP A 76 2.16 1.12 -3.03
CA ASP A 76 2.89 2.38 -3.19
C ASP A 76 2.00 3.59 -2.82
N PHE A 77 0.72 3.58 -3.24
CA PHE A 77 -0.25 4.62 -2.90
C PHE A 77 -0.51 4.69 -1.39
N LEU A 78 -0.71 3.54 -0.74
CA LEU A 78 -0.93 3.48 0.71
C LEU A 78 0.31 3.88 1.51
N GLU A 79 1.51 3.54 1.04
CA GLU A 79 2.77 4.01 1.62
C GLU A 79 2.83 5.55 1.56
N GLY A 80 2.57 6.13 0.39
CA GLY A 80 2.52 7.58 0.21
C GLY A 80 1.53 8.27 1.14
N LEU A 81 0.33 7.71 1.29
CA LEU A 81 -0.69 8.21 2.22
C LEU A 81 -0.22 8.14 3.68
N ALA A 82 0.40 7.04 4.08
CA ALA A 82 0.91 6.88 5.44
C ALA A 82 2.04 7.87 5.75
N ILE A 83 2.95 8.12 4.79
CA ILE A 83 4.01 9.13 4.91
C ILE A 83 3.39 10.53 5.03
N TYR A 84 2.39 10.86 4.20
CA TYR A 84 1.70 12.14 4.25
C TYR A 84 1.04 12.40 5.61
N ILE A 85 0.30 11.43 6.15
CA ILE A 85 -0.34 11.54 7.46
C ILE A 85 0.70 11.69 8.57
N ASN A 86 1.76 10.87 8.53
CA ASN A 86 2.81 10.89 9.53
C ASN A 86 3.59 12.22 9.53
N ALA A 87 3.90 12.77 8.36
CA ALA A 87 4.58 14.05 8.23
C ALA A 87 3.80 15.18 8.91
N ARG A 88 2.47 15.18 8.78
CA ARG A 88 1.60 16.22 9.38
C ARG A 88 1.36 15.99 10.87
N ALA A 89 1.13 14.75 11.28
CA ALA A 89 0.79 14.43 12.67
C ALA A 89 2.01 14.36 13.59
N LEU A 90 3.15 13.89 13.10
CA LEU A 90 4.32 13.57 13.89
C LEU A 90 5.63 14.20 13.36
N GLY A 91 5.56 14.99 12.28
CA GLY A 91 6.76 15.56 11.65
C GLY A 91 7.68 14.54 11.00
N GLY A 92 7.16 13.35 10.71
CA GLY A 92 7.93 12.28 10.10
C GLY A 92 8.21 12.48 8.61
N LYS A 93 9.07 11.64 8.08
CA LYS A 93 9.51 11.70 6.68
C LYS A 93 9.71 10.30 6.10
N LYS A 94 9.79 10.21 4.78
CA LYS A 94 10.24 8.99 4.11
C LYS A 94 11.66 8.66 4.55
N SER A 95 11.92 7.39 4.89
CA SER A 95 13.26 6.94 5.25
C SER A 95 14.12 6.71 4.01
N ASN A 96 15.42 7.00 4.12
CA ASN A 96 16.42 6.63 3.12
C ASN A 96 17.03 5.25 3.40
N ALA A 97 16.66 4.59 4.48
CA ALA A 97 17.17 3.28 4.84
C ALA A 97 16.44 2.18 4.08
N GLU A 98 17.20 1.23 3.53
CA GLU A 98 16.63 0.10 2.79
C GLU A 98 15.65 -0.70 3.63
N GLY A 99 14.42 -0.84 3.14
CA GLY A 99 13.35 -1.62 3.78
C GLY A 99 12.67 -0.93 4.95
N ILE A 100 12.98 0.36 5.17
CA ILE A 100 12.29 1.25 6.09
C ILE A 100 11.54 2.28 5.26
N ASP A 101 10.24 2.37 5.44
CA ASP A 101 9.40 3.18 4.57
C ASP A 101 9.25 4.61 5.11
N LEU A 102 9.15 4.79 6.43
CA LEU A 102 9.12 6.11 7.06
C LEU A 102 9.83 6.12 8.42
N GLU A 103 10.22 7.32 8.86
CA GLU A 103 10.84 7.55 10.16
C GLU A 103 10.33 8.83 10.81
N PHE A 104 10.24 8.85 12.13
CA PHE A 104 9.92 10.03 12.93
C PHE A 104 10.50 9.93 14.34
N ASP A 105 10.65 11.08 14.98
CA ASP A 105 11.11 11.17 16.36
C ASP A 105 9.95 11.63 17.27
N ARG A 106 9.77 10.96 18.41
CA ARG A 106 8.77 11.32 19.41
C ARG A 106 9.26 10.96 20.82
N ASP A 107 9.13 11.88 21.74
CA ASP A 107 9.49 11.70 23.14
C ASP A 107 10.92 11.20 23.34
N GLY A 108 11.89 11.69 22.51
CA GLY A 108 13.28 11.26 22.52
C GLY A 108 13.54 9.88 21.91
N ILE A 109 12.52 9.26 21.33
CA ILE A 109 12.59 7.94 20.68
C ILE A 109 12.46 8.09 19.19
N ARG A 110 13.38 7.45 18.44
CA ARG A 110 13.27 7.34 16.99
C ARG A 110 12.46 6.10 16.60
N TYR A 111 11.43 6.34 15.81
CA TYR A 111 10.58 5.29 15.25
C TYR A 111 10.95 5.03 13.81
N LEU A 112 11.25 3.77 13.50
CA LEU A 112 11.45 3.29 12.14
C LEU A 112 10.28 2.38 11.77
N VAL A 113 9.63 2.67 10.66
CA VAL A 113 8.39 2.00 10.28
C VAL A 113 8.55 1.36 8.91
N SER A 114 8.21 0.08 8.81
CA SER A 114 8.01 -0.61 7.54
C SER A 114 6.52 -0.89 7.33
N ILE A 115 5.99 -0.42 6.20
CA ILE A 115 4.58 -0.51 5.83
C ILE A 115 4.37 -1.73 4.94
N LYS A 116 3.38 -2.54 5.26
CA LYS A 116 2.99 -3.71 4.45
C LYS A 116 1.48 -3.68 4.28
N SER A 117 1.03 -3.63 3.04
CA SER A 117 -0.39 -3.51 2.67
C SER A 117 -1.06 -4.84 2.33
N GLY A 118 -0.30 -5.88 2.02
CA GLY A 118 -0.84 -7.17 1.59
C GLY A 118 -1.24 -8.08 2.76
N PRO A 119 -2.34 -8.82 2.65
CA PRO A 119 -2.80 -9.74 3.68
C PRO A 119 -1.88 -10.97 3.83
N ASN A 120 -1.15 -11.32 2.78
CA ASN A 120 -0.30 -12.51 2.70
C ASN A 120 1.18 -12.20 2.98
N TRP A 121 1.47 -11.02 3.56
CA TRP A 121 2.83 -10.67 3.94
C TRP A 121 3.23 -11.36 5.25
N GLY A 122 4.47 -11.86 5.32
CA GLY A 122 5.06 -12.35 6.57
C GLY A 122 5.53 -13.79 6.53
N ASN A 123 5.89 -14.33 5.36
CA ASN A 123 6.62 -15.59 5.32
C ASN A 123 8.01 -15.45 5.97
N SER A 124 8.62 -16.58 6.37
CA SER A 124 9.87 -16.60 7.15
C SER A 124 11.00 -15.81 6.52
N SER A 125 11.18 -15.89 5.20
CA SER A 125 12.22 -15.14 4.47
C SER A 125 11.96 -13.64 4.45
N GLN A 126 10.72 -13.21 4.26
CA GLN A 126 10.34 -11.80 4.33
C GLN A 126 10.55 -11.21 5.73
N ILE A 127 10.19 -11.96 6.77
CA ILE A 127 10.39 -11.56 8.17
C ILE A 127 11.89 -11.44 8.49
N ASN A 128 12.70 -12.42 8.05
CA ASN A 128 14.14 -12.37 8.28
C ASN A 128 14.78 -11.19 7.55
N LYS A 129 14.47 -10.97 6.27
CA LYS A 129 14.96 -9.82 5.51
C LYS A 129 14.57 -8.49 6.17
N MET A 130 13.34 -8.36 6.66
CA MET A 130 12.91 -7.18 7.41
C MET A 130 13.73 -6.99 8.68
N ARG A 131 13.95 -8.05 9.48
CA ARG A 131 14.79 -8.00 10.69
C ARG A 131 16.20 -7.52 10.38
N ASP A 132 16.77 -8.00 9.27
CA ASP A 132 18.14 -7.65 8.87
C ASP A 132 18.20 -6.19 8.40
N ASN A 133 17.21 -5.68 7.69
CA ASN A 133 17.13 -4.27 7.32
C ASN A 133 17.10 -3.35 8.54
N PHE A 134 16.36 -3.71 9.59
CA PHE A 134 16.32 -2.95 10.84
C PHE A 134 17.62 -3.02 11.65
N LYS A 135 18.53 -3.96 11.40
CA LYS A 135 19.83 -4.07 12.06
C LYS A 135 20.93 -3.28 11.34
N LYS A 136 20.70 -2.80 10.11
CA LYS A 136 21.73 -2.11 9.32
C LYS A 136 22.15 -0.79 9.98
N PRO A 137 23.45 -0.41 9.95
CA PRO A 137 23.96 0.78 10.64
C PRO A 137 23.33 2.11 10.22
N HIS A 138 22.88 2.23 8.96
CA HIS A 138 22.22 3.45 8.49
C HIS A 138 20.80 3.63 9.06
N ALA A 139 20.13 2.54 9.46
CA ALA A 139 18.90 2.62 10.24
C ALA A 139 19.18 3.08 11.69
N LEU A 140 20.43 2.92 12.15
CA LEU A 140 20.89 3.19 13.51
C LEU A 140 21.50 4.59 13.70
N ARG A 141 21.58 5.43 12.67
CA ARG A 141 22.22 6.73 12.71
C ARG A 141 21.35 7.78 13.43
N ALA A 142 21.21 7.60 14.74
CA ALA A 142 20.76 8.66 15.63
C ALA A 142 21.96 9.51 16.10
N PRO A 143 21.80 10.82 16.35
CA PRO A 143 22.81 11.59 17.03
C PRO A 143 23.12 10.94 18.38
N ALA A 144 24.40 10.88 18.76
CA ALA A 144 24.93 10.14 19.89
C ALA A 144 24.40 10.53 21.30
N SER A 145 23.47 11.47 21.39
CA SER A 145 22.87 11.96 22.63
C SER A 145 21.46 11.42 22.95
N GLN A 146 20.89 10.58 22.09
CA GLN A 146 19.56 10.02 22.31
C GLN A 146 19.59 8.49 22.37
N SER A 147 19.07 7.94 23.48
CA SER A 147 18.79 6.51 23.60
C SER A 147 17.78 6.10 22.53
N SER A 148 18.27 5.58 21.40
CA SER A 148 17.44 5.18 20.29
C SER A 148 16.79 3.83 20.61
N ILE A 149 15.56 3.84 21.07
CA ILE A 149 14.72 2.65 21.18
C ILE A 149 14.08 2.43 19.82
N TYR A 150 14.44 1.34 19.15
CA TYR A 150 13.85 0.96 17.87
C TYR A 150 12.51 0.28 18.11
N VAL A 151 11.41 0.97 17.79
CA VAL A 151 10.08 0.36 17.80
C VAL A 151 9.79 -0.15 16.40
N ARG A 152 9.71 -1.47 16.29
CA ARG A 152 9.25 -2.15 15.08
C ARG A 152 7.74 -2.03 15.01
N LEU A 153 7.22 -1.05 14.27
CA LEU A 153 5.79 -0.90 14.02
C LEU A 153 5.45 -1.50 12.65
N MET A 154 4.83 -2.66 12.66
CA MET A 154 4.22 -3.23 11.47
C MET A 154 2.79 -2.68 11.36
N VAL A 155 2.57 -1.70 10.50
CA VAL A 155 1.22 -1.18 10.26
C VAL A 155 0.56 -2.07 9.20
N ALA A 156 -0.33 -2.94 9.65
CA ALA A 156 -1.27 -3.58 8.74
C ALA A 156 -2.32 -2.54 8.32
N VAL A 157 -2.08 -1.89 7.19
CA VAL A 157 -3.00 -0.85 6.64
C VAL A 157 -4.41 -1.40 6.42
N MET A 158 -4.58 -2.72 6.28
CA MET A 158 -5.86 -3.40 6.16
C MET A 158 -6.81 -3.15 7.34
N ALA A 159 -6.31 -2.99 8.57
CA ALA A 159 -7.15 -2.69 9.73
C ALA A 159 -7.75 -1.28 9.69
N VAL A 160 -6.99 -0.33 9.15
CA VAL A 160 -7.45 1.06 8.94
C VAL A 160 -8.44 1.11 7.78
N MET A 161 -8.18 0.40 6.68
CA MET A 161 -9.07 0.32 5.52
C MET A 161 -10.42 -0.32 5.87
N ASN A 162 -10.46 -1.39 6.67
CA ASN A 162 -11.72 -1.99 7.12
C ASN A 162 -12.57 -1.03 7.97
N ARG A 163 -11.95 -0.15 8.75
CA ARG A 163 -12.67 0.90 9.48
C ARG A 163 -13.18 1.99 8.54
N LEU A 164 -12.38 2.43 7.57
CA LEU A 164 -12.76 3.43 6.57
C LEU A 164 -13.88 2.92 5.65
N THR A 165 -13.81 1.68 5.20
CA THR A 165 -14.86 1.05 4.38
C THR A 165 -16.18 0.95 5.15
N LYS A 166 -16.16 0.56 6.43
CA LYS A 166 -17.35 0.54 7.29
C LYS A 166 -17.96 1.94 7.50
N VAL A 167 -17.13 2.97 7.59
CA VAL A 167 -17.60 4.36 7.71
C VAL A 167 -18.22 4.85 6.41
N ILE A 168 -17.59 4.55 5.26
CA ILE A 168 -18.09 4.94 3.93
C ILE A 168 -19.41 4.23 3.61
N THR A 169 -19.49 2.91 3.83
CA THR A 169 -20.72 2.15 3.59
C THR A 169 -21.86 2.57 4.52
N LYS A 170 -21.55 2.94 5.77
CA LYS A 170 -22.56 3.43 6.70
C LYS A 170 -23.08 4.84 6.31
N SER A 171 -22.18 5.69 5.78
CA SER A 171 -22.56 7.02 5.29
C SER A 171 -23.41 6.97 4.02
N SER A 172 -23.14 6.04 3.11
CA SER A 172 -23.94 5.86 1.88
C SER A 172 -25.32 5.24 2.16
N ALA A 173 -25.43 4.38 3.18
CA ALA A 173 -26.72 3.82 3.59
C ALA A 173 -27.64 4.87 4.24
N VAL A 174 -27.09 5.83 4.97
CA VAL A 174 -27.85 6.93 5.58
C VAL A 174 -28.35 7.93 4.54
N SER A 175 -27.59 8.18 3.48
CA SER A 175 -28.03 9.06 2.38
C SER A 175 -29.10 8.44 1.47
N ALA A 176 -29.16 7.12 1.39
CA ALA A 176 -30.18 6.39 0.60
C ALA A 176 -31.55 6.29 1.31
N SER A 177 -31.58 6.36 2.64
CA SER A 177 -32.81 6.28 3.42
C SER A 177 -33.52 7.64 3.61
N GLY A 178 -32.93 8.74 3.17
CA GLY A 178 -33.47 10.09 3.36
C GLY A 178 -34.38 10.60 2.25
N ASN A 179 -34.65 9.84 1.20
CA ASN A 179 -35.36 10.34 0.00
C ASN A 179 -36.67 9.57 -0.31
N SER A 180 -37.38 9.09 0.70
CA SER A 180 -38.76 8.62 0.55
C SER A 180 -39.72 9.63 1.20
N SER A 181 -40.05 10.71 0.45
CA SER A 181 -41.23 11.53 0.76
C SER A 181 -42.48 10.77 0.33
N PRO A 182 -43.50 10.67 1.14
CA PRO A 182 -44.79 10.13 0.70
C PRO A 182 -45.46 11.20 -0.17
N GLY A 183 -45.59 10.89 -1.45
CA GLY A 183 -46.47 11.62 -2.32
C GLY A 183 -47.95 11.33 -1.95
N MET A 184 -48.63 12.39 -1.69
CA MET A 184 -50.11 12.43 -1.69
C MET A 184 -50.67 12.20 -3.10
#